data_eb95fa07a01a6f5b165409b510de9e73
#
_entry.id   eb95fa07a01a6f5b165409b510de9e73
#
_cell.length_a   1.000
_cell.length_b   1.000
_cell.length_c   1.000
_cell.angle_alpha   90.00
_cell.angle_beta   90.00
_cell.angle_gamma   90.00
#
_symmetry.space_group_name_H-M   'P 1'
#
loop_
_entity.id
_entity.type
_entity.pdbx_description
1 polymer ?
#
loop_
_entity_poly.entity_id
_entity_poly.type
_entity_poly.pdbx_seq_one_letter_code
_entity_poly.pdbx_strand_id
1 'polypeptide(L)'
;ATGDFVGFLAATPLRGVDFIQVPTTLLAHDSSIGGKVGINTKQGKNLVGAFHRPKAVLYDLDFLETLPENEILSGYAEVYKHALLRNENATKALENQYPSQVELKSLKQIETYLIQGIQTKLQIVVEDEKEKGQRQFLNLGHTFGHAVEYHHRLPHGYAVMIGILYQFIVSNILFNTSFNLQHYYRYFKSLGYPLEIIASFQFEPLYALMLHDKKNDADGVRMVL
;
A
#
# COMPACT_ATOMS: atom_id res chain seq x y z
N ALA A 1 -11.87 -1.93 -1.66
CA ALA A 1 -12.75 -2.63 -2.60
C ALA A 1 -14.03 -1.83 -2.89
N THR A 2 -14.82 -1.44 -1.88
CA THR A 2 -16.09 -0.72 -2.10
C THR A 2 -15.88 0.59 -2.86
N GLY A 3 -14.92 1.41 -2.44
CA GLY A 3 -14.60 2.68 -3.10
C GLY A 3 -14.18 2.51 -4.56
N ASP A 4 -13.36 1.49 -4.85
CA ASP A 4 -12.91 1.19 -6.22
C ASP A 4 -14.07 0.75 -7.10
N PHE A 5 -14.95 -0.13 -6.58
CA PHE A 5 -16.12 -0.62 -7.29
C PHE A 5 -17.11 0.51 -7.59
N VAL A 6 -17.48 1.30 -6.59
CA VAL A 6 -18.44 2.41 -6.75
C VAL A 6 -17.85 3.50 -7.63
N GLY A 7 -16.56 3.82 -7.48
CA GLY A 7 -15.88 4.77 -8.34
C GLY A 7 -15.82 4.31 -9.79
N PHE A 8 -15.59 3.02 -10.05
CA PHE A 8 -15.66 2.45 -11.39
C PHE A 8 -17.09 2.48 -11.95
N LEU A 9 -18.09 2.17 -11.12
CA LEU A 9 -19.47 2.33 -11.50
C LEU A 9 -19.78 3.79 -11.88
N ALA A 10 -19.33 4.76 -11.09
CA ALA A 10 -19.50 6.18 -11.38
C ALA A 10 -18.81 6.63 -12.68
N ALA A 11 -17.71 5.98 -13.05
CA ALA A 11 -16.97 6.29 -14.28
C ALA A 11 -17.69 5.88 -15.58
N THR A 12 -18.67 4.97 -15.51
CA THR A 12 -19.28 4.36 -16.71
C THR A 12 -20.57 5.01 -17.18
N PRO A 13 -21.59 5.38 -16.33
CA PRO A 13 -22.80 6.03 -16.77
C PRO A 13 -22.52 7.42 -17.33
N LEU A 14 -23.20 7.78 -18.42
CA LEU A 14 -23.13 9.11 -19.03
C LEU A 14 -21.72 9.62 -19.32
N ARG A 15 -20.74 8.72 -19.48
CA ARG A 15 -19.30 8.99 -19.64
C ARG A 15 -18.62 9.50 -18.35
N GLY A 16 -19.22 9.24 -17.21
CA GLY A 16 -18.75 9.60 -15.89
C GLY A 16 -19.71 10.54 -15.17
N VAL A 17 -20.10 10.15 -13.96
CA VAL A 17 -20.87 10.99 -13.04
C VAL A 17 -19.99 11.36 -11.84
N ASP A 18 -20.26 12.51 -11.25
CA ASP A 18 -19.54 12.96 -10.06
C ASP A 18 -19.86 12.05 -8.86
N PHE A 19 -18.85 11.82 -8.03
CA PHE A 19 -19.00 11.06 -6.79
C PHE A 19 -18.14 11.60 -5.68
N ILE A 20 -18.49 11.27 -4.45
CA ILE A 20 -17.74 11.61 -3.24
C ILE A 20 -17.32 10.30 -2.57
N GLN A 21 -16.07 10.25 -2.10
CA GLN A 21 -15.59 9.13 -1.30
C GLN A 21 -15.62 9.48 0.20
N VAL A 22 -16.08 8.53 1.01
CA VAL A 22 -16.02 8.59 2.47
C VAL A 22 -15.30 7.33 2.95
N PRO A 23 -13.96 7.35 3.03
CA PRO A 23 -13.20 6.20 3.50
C PRO A 23 -13.45 5.94 4.99
N THR A 24 -13.76 4.69 5.33
CA THR A 24 -14.09 4.27 6.69
C THR A 24 -13.05 3.34 7.30
N THR A 25 -11.96 3.05 6.59
CA THR A 25 -10.85 2.23 7.08
C THR A 25 -9.52 2.93 6.88
N LEU A 26 -8.52 2.56 7.67
CA LEU A 26 -7.19 3.11 7.55
C LEU A 26 -6.58 2.85 6.17
N LEU A 27 -6.85 1.70 5.55
CA LEU A 27 -6.42 1.39 4.18
C LEU A 27 -7.16 2.23 3.13
N ALA A 28 -8.45 2.49 3.34
CA ALA A 28 -9.26 3.23 2.38
C ALA A 28 -8.84 4.71 2.25
N HIS A 29 -8.18 5.30 3.27
CA HIS A 29 -7.65 6.65 3.16
C HIS A 29 -6.66 6.79 2.00
N ASP A 30 -5.84 5.76 1.78
CA ASP A 30 -4.88 5.73 0.67
C ASP A 30 -5.57 5.49 -0.66
N SER A 31 -6.42 4.48 -0.76
CA SER A 31 -7.07 4.09 -2.02
C SER A 31 -8.04 5.14 -2.57
N SER A 32 -8.54 6.05 -1.72
CA SER A 32 -9.45 7.14 -2.11
C SER A 32 -8.75 8.24 -2.91
N ILE A 33 -7.41 8.28 -2.91
CA ILE A 33 -6.62 9.31 -3.57
C ILE A 33 -6.03 8.78 -4.87
N GLY A 34 -6.04 9.62 -5.91
CA GLY A 34 -5.36 9.33 -7.17
C GLY A 34 -6.26 8.80 -8.27
N GLY A 35 -7.57 8.67 -8.01
CA GLY A 35 -8.58 8.40 -9.01
C GLY A 35 -8.48 7.05 -9.73
N LYS A 36 -7.69 6.11 -9.24
CA LYS A 36 -7.69 4.73 -9.75
C LYS A 36 -8.89 4.01 -9.17
N VAL A 37 -9.80 3.60 -10.03
CA VAL A 37 -11.00 2.83 -9.67
C VAL A 37 -11.08 1.57 -10.52
N GLY A 38 -11.66 0.49 -10.00
CA GLY A 38 -11.67 -0.76 -10.76
C GLY A 38 -12.37 -1.91 -10.04
N ILE A 39 -12.47 -3.01 -10.75
CA ILE A 39 -13.11 -4.23 -10.29
C ILE A 39 -12.16 -5.43 -10.41
N ASN A 40 -12.34 -6.37 -9.50
CA ASN A 40 -11.66 -7.64 -9.57
C ASN A 40 -12.36 -8.56 -10.58
N THR A 41 -11.57 -9.33 -11.31
CA THR A 41 -12.05 -10.36 -12.23
C THR A 41 -11.58 -11.75 -11.75
N LYS A 42 -12.04 -12.80 -12.40
CA LYS A 42 -11.54 -14.16 -12.12
C LYS A 42 -10.05 -14.32 -12.45
N GLN A 43 -9.52 -13.51 -13.35
CA GLN A 43 -8.14 -13.54 -13.81
C GLN A 43 -7.19 -12.73 -12.94
N GLY A 44 -7.70 -11.79 -12.12
CA GLY A 44 -6.86 -10.98 -11.25
C GLY A 44 -7.55 -9.76 -10.66
N LYS A 45 -6.81 -9.09 -9.77
CA LYS A 45 -7.27 -7.91 -9.03
C LYS A 45 -7.12 -6.64 -9.90
N ASN A 46 -8.16 -5.80 -9.93
CA ASN A 46 -8.16 -4.49 -10.61
C ASN A 46 -7.73 -4.52 -12.09
N LEU A 47 -8.04 -5.60 -12.81
CA LEU A 47 -7.71 -5.71 -14.24
C LEU A 47 -8.62 -4.86 -15.13
N VAL A 48 -9.83 -4.58 -14.67
CA VAL A 48 -10.78 -3.70 -15.36
C VAL A 48 -10.96 -2.47 -14.50
N GLY A 49 -10.60 -1.30 -15.01
CA GLY A 49 -10.64 -0.06 -14.25
C GLY A 49 -10.61 1.18 -15.13
N ALA A 50 -10.71 2.32 -14.46
CA ALA A 50 -10.66 3.63 -15.08
C ALA A 50 -9.88 4.61 -14.18
N PHE A 51 -9.47 5.73 -14.76
CA PHE A 51 -9.06 6.90 -14.01
C PHE A 51 -10.26 7.83 -13.87
N HIS A 52 -10.86 7.87 -12.70
CA HIS A 52 -12.02 8.71 -12.38
C HIS A 52 -11.85 9.30 -10.99
N ARG A 53 -11.65 10.60 -10.90
CA ARG A 53 -11.37 11.28 -9.63
C ARG A 53 -12.66 11.59 -8.89
N PRO A 54 -12.76 11.35 -7.58
CA PRO A 54 -13.86 11.85 -6.78
C PRO A 54 -13.83 13.39 -6.74
N LYS A 55 -14.99 14.02 -6.63
CA LYS A 55 -15.12 15.47 -6.42
C LYS A 55 -14.65 15.91 -5.05
N ALA A 56 -14.81 15.03 -4.05
CA ALA A 56 -14.32 15.22 -2.70
C ALA A 56 -14.01 13.88 -2.04
N VAL A 57 -13.11 13.90 -1.09
CA VAL A 57 -12.86 12.79 -0.16
C VAL A 57 -13.06 13.35 1.26
N LEU A 58 -14.01 12.78 1.99
CA LEU A 58 -14.36 13.19 3.34
C LEU A 58 -13.84 12.15 4.33
N TYR A 59 -12.90 12.54 5.18
CA TYR A 59 -12.33 11.69 6.21
C TYR A 59 -13.01 11.99 7.55
N ASP A 60 -13.75 11.01 8.07
CA ASP A 60 -14.28 11.00 9.42
C ASP A 60 -13.52 9.93 10.20
N LEU A 61 -12.70 10.38 11.16
CA LEU A 61 -11.80 9.50 11.90
C LEU A 61 -12.51 8.66 12.96
N ASP A 62 -13.75 9.01 13.34
CA ASP A 62 -14.54 8.24 14.29
C ASP A 62 -14.80 6.82 13.76
N PHE A 63 -14.85 6.63 12.45
CA PHE A 63 -14.93 5.29 11.86
C PHE A 63 -13.74 4.37 12.20
N LEU A 64 -12.60 4.95 12.54
CA LEU A 64 -11.40 4.17 12.86
C LEU A 64 -11.46 3.54 14.26
N GLU A 65 -12.29 4.08 15.18
CA GLU A 65 -12.41 3.60 16.55
C GLU A 65 -12.93 2.15 16.63
N THR A 66 -13.69 1.74 15.64
CA THR A 66 -14.31 0.40 15.58
C THR A 66 -13.57 -0.57 14.67
N LEU A 67 -12.40 -0.18 14.12
CA LEU A 67 -11.65 -1.06 13.23
C LEU A 67 -11.09 -2.28 13.98
N PRO A 68 -11.25 -3.49 13.41
CA PRO A 68 -10.55 -4.65 13.91
C PRO A 68 -9.04 -4.53 13.64
N GLU A 69 -8.27 -5.21 14.48
CA GLU A 69 -6.80 -5.13 14.46
C GLU A 69 -6.17 -5.44 13.10
N ASN A 70 -6.67 -6.46 12.41
CA ASN A 70 -6.19 -6.82 11.08
C ASN A 70 -6.39 -5.70 10.05
N GLU A 71 -7.45 -4.89 10.17
CA GLU A 71 -7.69 -3.73 9.32
C GLU A 71 -6.77 -2.57 9.67
N ILE A 72 -6.46 -2.38 10.98
CA ILE A 72 -5.47 -1.39 11.43
C ILE A 72 -4.11 -1.74 10.86
N LEU A 73 -3.64 -2.98 11.01
CA LEU A 73 -2.36 -3.44 10.46
C LEU A 73 -2.32 -3.32 8.94
N SER A 74 -3.42 -3.71 8.27
CA SER A 74 -3.49 -3.62 6.81
C SER A 74 -3.38 -2.17 6.31
N GLY A 75 -4.02 -1.23 6.99
CA GLY A 75 -3.93 0.19 6.63
C GLY A 75 -2.62 0.84 7.03
N TYR A 76 -2.04 0.46 8.17
CA TYR A 76 -0.77 0.99 8.64
C TYR A 76 0.39 0.75 7.68
N ALA A 77 0.38 -0.35 6.95
CA ALA A 77 1.38 -0.64 5.93
C ALA A 77 1.47 0.49 4.88
N GLU A 78 0.34 1.05 4.46
CA GLU A 78 0.31 2.17 3.52
C GLU A 78 0.78 3.49 4.18
N VAL A 79 0.41 3.72 5.44
CA VAL A 79 0.91 4.88 6.21
C VAL A 79 2.43 4.82 6.34
N TYR A 80 2.97 3.65 6.66
CA TYR A 80 4.41 3.42 6.78
C TYR A 80 5.13 3.58 5.44
N LYS A 81 4.57 3.04 4.36
CA LYS A 81 5.09 3.23 3.00
C LYS A 81 5.19 4.72 2.64
N HIS A 82 4.17 5.52 2.95
CA HIS A 82 4.22 6.95 2.68
C HIS A 82 5.28 7.67 3.52
N ALA A 83 5.50 7.25 4.76
CA ALA A 83 6.58 7.80 5.60
C ALA A 83 7.95 7.48 4.99
N LEU A 84 8.17 6.25 4.51
CA LEU A 84 9.40 5.85 3.80
C LEU A 84 9.63 6.71 2.54
N LEU A 85 8.59 6.92 1.73
CA LEU A 85 8.67 7.72 0.51
C LEU A 85 8.89 9.21 0.79
N ARG A 86 8.47 9.69 1.95
CA ARG A 86 8.64 11.08 2.33
C ARG A 86 10.08 11.41 2.72
N ASN A 87 10.58 10.79 3.75
CA ASN A 87 11.99 10.87 4.20
C ASN A 87 12.22 10.03 5.47
N GLU A 88 13.51 9.89 5.83
CA GLU A 88 13.93 9.15 7.02
C GLU A 88 13.36 9.70 8.35
N ASN A 89 13.26 11.02 8.48
CA ASN A 89 12.71 11.64 9.70
C ASN A 89 11.23 11.30 9.89
N ALA A 90 10.44 11.27 8.83
CA ALA A 90 9.04 10.87 8.88
C ALA A 90 8.90 9.41 9.31
N THR A 91 9.75 8.53 8.79
CA THR A 91 9.78 7.11 9.18
C THR A 91 10.13 6.94 10.65
N LYS A 92 11.19 7.60 11.13
CA LYS A 92 11.60 7.55 12.54
C LYS A 92 10.53 8.11 13.49
N ALA A 93 9.88 9.21 13.10
CA ALA A 93 8.79 9.79 13.89
C ALA A 93 7.61 8.82 14.03
N LEU A 94 7.25 8.15 12.94
CA LEU A 94 6.18 7.16 12.93
C LEU A 94 6.53 5.92 13.78
N GLU A 95 7.76 5.41 13.67
CA GLU A 95 8.27 4.29 14.48
C GLU A 95 8.28 4.63 15.98
N ASN A 96 8.70 5.85 16.33
CA ASN A 96 8.68 6.33 17.71
C ASN A 96 7.26 6.48 18.27
N GLN A 97 6.29 6.88 17.44
CA GLN A 97 4.89 7.01 17.85
C GLN A 97 4.24 5.64 18.07
N TYR A 98 4.58 4.65 17.24
CA TYR A 98 4.00 3.31 17.29
C TYR A 98 5.11 2.25 17.41
N PRO A 99 5.81 2.17 18.57
CA PRO A 99 6.92 1.24 18.72
C PRO A 99 6.47 -0.22 18.84
N SER A 100 5.19 -0.46 19.14
CA SER A 100 4.62 -1.80 19.25
C SER A 100 3.15 -1.83 18.85
N GLN A 101 2.61 -3.05 18.80
CA GLN A 101 1.20 -3.31 18.51
C GLN A 101 0.23 -2.56 19.45
N VAL A 102 0.59 -2.40 20.72
CA VAL A 102 -0.26 -1.73 21.73
C VAL A 102 -0.46 -0.26 21.36
N GLU A 103 0.62 0.45 21.06
CA GLU A 103 0.54 1.84 20.65
C GLU A 103 -0.17 2.01 19.32
N LEU A 104 0.10 1.11 18.37
CA LEU A 104 -0.55 1.15 17.07
C LEU A 104 -2.07 0.95 17.18
N LYS A 105 -2.54 0.02 18.00
CA LYS A 105 -3.98 -0.19 18.25
C LYS A 105 -4.69 1.03 18.80
N SER A 106 -3.99 1.86 19.56
CA SER A 106 -4.58 3.08 20.13
C SER A 106 -4.89 4.13 19.08
N LEU A 107 -4.26 4.07 17.91
CA LEU A 107 -4.34 5.06 16.83
C LEU A 107 -4.10 6.51 17.30
N LYS A 108 -3.42 6.67 18.44
CA LYS A 108 -3.14 8.00 18.99
C LYS A 108 -2.37 8.85 18.00
N GLN A 109 -2.86 10.05 17.69
CA GLN A 109 -2.27 10.98 16.72
C GLN A 109 -2.25 10.46 15.26
N ILE A 110 -3.05 9.46 14.93
CA ILE A 110 -3.07 8.90 13.56
C ILE A 110 -3.41 9.97 12.50
N GLU A 111 -4.24 10.94 12.83
CA GLU A 111 -4.61 12.06 11.96
C GLU A 111 -3.39 12.76 11.38
N THR A 112 -2.38 13.07 12.21
CA THR A 112 -1.14 13.72 11.76
C THR A 112 -0.44 12.90 10.67
N TYR A 113 -0.33 11.60 10.85
CA TYR A 113 0.34 10.71 9.90
C TYR A 113 -0.48 10.46 8.65
N LEU A 114 -1.81 10.43 8.76
CA LEU A 114 -2.71 10.36 7.62
C LEU A 114 -2.58 11.61 6.75
N ILE A 115 -2.60 12.79 7.33
CA ILE A 115 -2.41 14.07 6.61
C ILE A 115 -1.07 14.07 5.89
N GLN A 116 0.01 13.67 6.56
CA GLN A 116 1.34 13.58 5.94
C GLN A 116 1.38 12.58 4.79
N GLY A 117 0.78 11.42 4.94
CA GLY A 117 0.68 10.39 3.89
C GLY A 117 -0.13 10.88 2.69
N ILE A 118 -1.27 11.51 2.93
CA ILE A 118 -2.12 12.13 1.90
C ILE A 118 -1.34 13.19 1.12
N GLN A 119 -0.63 14.08 1.81
CA GLN A 119 0.20 15.11 1.17
C GLN A 119 1.30 14.51 0.31
N THR A 120 2.02 13.49 0.83
CA THR A 120 3.07 12.79 0.09
C THR A 120 2.51 12.14 -1.18
N LYS A 121 1.39 11.44 -1.06
CA LYS A 121 0.74 10.80 -2.21
C LYS A 121 0.21 11.81 -3.22
N LEU A 122 -0.46 12.87 -2.76
CA LEU A 122 -0.99 13.92 -3.64
C LEU A 122 0.11 14.60 -4.44
N GLN A 123 1.25 14.94 -3.83
CA GLN A 123 2.39 15.52 -4.52
C GLN A 123 2.83 14.62 -5.68
N ILE A 124 3.03 13.32 -5.40
CA ILE A 124 3.46 12.35 -6.42
C ILE A 124 2.40 12.17 -7.52
N VAL A 125 1.12 12.13 -7.15
CA VAL A 125 0.01 11.92 -8.11
C VAL A 125 -0.20 13.13 -9.01
N VAL A 126 -0.05 14.34 -8.48
CA VAL A 126 -0.20 15.58 -9.27
C VAL A 126 0.90 15.70 -10.30
N GLU A 127 2.13 15.32 -9.94
CA GLU A 127 3.29 15.37 -10.85
C GLU A 127 3.23 14.29 -11.94
N ASP A 128 2.59 13.13 -11.66
CA ASP A 128 2.51 12.01 -12.59
C ASP A 128 1.15 11.27 -12.50
N GLU A 129 0.11 11.89 -13.04
CA GLU A 129 -1.26 11.35 -12.99
C GLU A 129 -1.39 9.93 -13.59
N LYS A 130 -0.68 9.67 -14.69
CA LYS A 130 -0.81 8.44 -15.48
C LYS A 130 0.21 7.35 -15.13
N GLU A 131 0.99 7.55 -14.05
CA GLU A 131 1.98 6.57 -13.57
C GLU A 131 3.04 6.16 -14.60
N LYS A 132 3.56 7.16 -15.31
CA LYS A 132 4.64 6.94 -16.28
C LYS A 132 6.04 7.24 -15.72
N GLY A 133 6.13 7.85 -14.54
CA GLY A 133 7.35 8.29 -13.86
C GLY A 133 7.29 8.06 -12.36
N GLN A 134 7.39 9.13 -11.57
CA GLN A 134 7.55 9.09 -10.10
C GLN A 134 6.39 8.41 -9.37
N ARG A 135 5.18 8.39 -9.92
CA ARG A 135 4.04 7.69 -9.30
C ARG A 135 4.30 6.18 -9.16
N GLN A 136 5.22 5.61 -9.92
CA GLN A 136 5.63 4.21 -9.76
C GLN A 136 6.23 3.94 -8.38
N PHE A 137 6.83 4.94 -7.69
CA PHE A 137 7.35 4.79 -6.33
C PHE A 137 6.27 4.41 -5.30
N LEU A 138 5.01 4.76 -5.55
CA LEU A 138 3.89 4.31 -4.72
C LEU A 138 3.71 2.78 -4.73
N ASN A 139 4.37 2.08 -5.64
CA ASN A 139 4.40 0.61 -5.69
C ASN A 139 5.51 -0.02 -4.83
N LEU A 140 6.18 0.76 -3.97
CA LEU A 140 7.11 0.22 -2.97
C LEU A 140 6.43 -0.90 -2.18
N GLY A 141 7.05 -2.06 -2.10
CA GLY A 141 6.49 -3.25 -1.45
C GLY A 141 5.46 -4.04 -2.29
N HIS A 142 4.92 -3.47 -3.37
CA HIS A 142 3.75 -4.05 -4.05
C HIS A 142 4.08 -5.17 -5.04
N THR A 143 5.22 -5.14 -5.74
CA THR A 143 5.52 -6.16 -6.75
C THR A 143 5.62 -7.55 -6.12
N PHE A 144 6.44 -7.71 -5.09
CA PHE A 144 6.52 -8.95 -4.33
C PHE A 144 5.29 -9.14 -3.43
N GLY A 145 4.81 -8.06 -2.80
CA GLY A 145 3.63 -8.07 -1.95
C GLY A 145 2.39 -8.63 -2.65
N HIS A 146 2.09 -8.24 -3.89
CA HIS A 146 0.95 -8.79 -4.64
C HIS A 146 1.09 -10.29 -4.91
N ALA A 147 2.29 -10.77 -5.21
CA ALA A 147 2.54 -12.20 -5.37
C ALA A 147 2.26 -12.97 -4.07
N VAL A 148 2.73 -12.44 -2.94
CA VAL A 148 2.48 -13.02 -1.60
C VAL A 148 1.00 -12.93 -1.22
N GLU A 149 0.35 -11.78 -1.43
CA GLU A 149 -1.08 -11.56 -1.20
C GLU A 149 -1.93 -12.62 -1.92
N TYR A 150 -1.64 -12.82 -3.20
CA TYR A 150 -2.39 -13.76 -4.03
C TYR A 150 -2.13 -15.22 -3.64
N HIS A 151 -0.87 -15.61 -3.50
CA HIS A 151 -0.47 -16.99 -3.26
C HIS A 151 -0.86 -17.47 -1.86
N HIS A 152 -0.62 -16.64 -0.85
CA HIS A 152 -0.86 -16.99 0.56
C HIS A 152 -2.17 -16.44 1.12
N ARG A 153 -2.95 -15.70 0.31
CA ARG A 153 -4.23 -15.09 0.71
C ARG A 153 -4.11 -14.22 1.96
N LEU A 154 -3.00 -13.51 2.08
CA LEU A 154 -2.78 -12.57 3.17
C LEU A 154 -3.58 -11.28 2.95
N PRO A 155 -3.96 -10.58 4.04
CA PRO A 155 -4.44 -9.22 3.93
C PRO A 155 -3.44 -8.33 3.19
N HIS A 156 -3.94 -7.39 2.39
CA HIS A 156 -3.11 -6.55 1.50
C HIS A 156 -1.91 -5.93 2.20
N GLY A 157 -2.14 -5.19 3.29
CA GLY A 157 -1.06 -4.49 3.98
C GLY A 157 -0.03 -5.42 4.63
N TYR A 158 -0.43 -6.64 5.01
CA TYR A 158 0.50 -7.65 5.50
C TYR A 158 1.50 -8.05 4.42
N ALA A 159 0.97 -8.31 3.23
CA ALA A 159 1.77 -8.64 2.07
C ALA A 159 2.67 -7.47 1.63
N VAL A 160 2.16 -6.23 1.70
CA VAL A 160 2.94 -5.02 1.38
C VAL A 160 4.12 -4.84 2.34
N MET A 161 3.93 -5.03 3.66
CA MET A 161 5.04 -4.94 4.63
C MET A 161 6.12 -5.99 4.37
N ILE A 162 5.73 -7.23 4.06
CA ILE A 162 6.67 -8.27 3.63
C ILE A 162 7.39 -7.86 2.34
N GLY A 163 6.65 -7.28 1.40
CA GLY A 163 7.18 -6.76 0.14
C GLY A 163 8.20 -5.64 0.32
N ILE A 164 7.97 -4.72 1.26
CA ILE A 164 8.91 -3.66 1.61
C ILE A 164 10.22 -4.26 2.15
N LEU A 165 10.13 -5.22 3.08
CA LEU A 165 11.31 -5.90 3.61
C LEU A 165 12.09 -6.62 2.51
N TYR A 166 11.40 -7.31 1.60
CA TYR A 166 12.00 -7.97 0.44
C TYR A 166 12.73 -6.96 -0.46
N GLN A 167 12.12 -5.82 -0.75
CA GLN A 167 12.74 -4.79 -1.60
C GLN A 167 13.99 -4.18 -0.95
N PHE A 168 14.02 -4.01 0.37
CA PHE A 168 15.24 -3.59 1.06
C PHE A 168 16.36 -4.63 0.96
N ILE A 169 16.04 -5.94 1.00
CA ILE A 169 17.02 -7.00 0.77
C ILE A 169 17.57 -6.90 -0.65
N VAL A 170 16.70 -6.78 -1.65
CA VAL A 170 17.11 -6.69 -3.06
C VAL A 170 17.93 -5.42 -3.31
N SER A 171 17.52 -4.27 -2.74
CA SER A 171 18.29 -3.03 -2.84
C SER A 171 19.70 -3.16 -2.26
N ASN A 172 19.84 -3.80 -1.09
CA ASN A 172 21.16 -4.03 -0.48
C ASN A 172 22.06 -4.90 -1.37
N ILE A 173 21.47 -5.89 -2.07
CA ILE A 173 22.22 -6.79 -2.95
C ILE A 173 22.62 -6.10 -4.26
N LEU A 174 21.66 -5.42 -4.91
CA LEU A 174 21.86 -4.89 -6.27
C LEU A 174 22.57 -3.54 -6.30
N PHE A 175 22.30 -2.67 -5.31
CA PHE A 175 22.81 -1.30 -5.28
C PHE A 175 23.80 -1.05 -4.17
N ASN A 176 24.17 -2.11 -3.43
CA ASN A 176 25.10 -2.01 -2.29
C ASN A 176 24.65 -0.94 -1.26
N THR A 177 23.33 -0.82 -1.07
CA THR A 177 22.73 0.03 -0.03
C THR A 177 22.94 -0.62 1.34
N SER A 178 22.66 0.12 2.41
CA SER A 178 22.89 -0.34 3.79
C SER A 178 21.61 -0.30 4.64
N PHE A 179 20.47 -0.67 4.08
CA PHE A 179 19.26 -0.81 4.88
C PHE A 179 19.46 -1.81 6.02
N ASN A 180 19.14 -1.39 7.24
CA ASN A 180 19.25 -2.25 8.42
C ASN A 180 18.08 -3.23 8.49
N LEU A 181 18.22 -4.35 7.78
CA LEU A 181 17.16 -5.38 7.66
C LEU A 181 16.72 -5.92 9.03
N GLN A 182 17.63 -6.03 9.99
CA GLN A 182 17.30 -6.52 11.33
C GLN A 182 16.41 -5.53 12.09
N HIS A 183 16.63 -4.23 11.92
CA HIS A 183 15.76 -3.18 12.48
C HIS A 183 14.35 -3.31 11.93
N TYR A 184 14.19 -3.31 10.60
CA TYR A 184 12.87 -3.40 9.97
C TYR A 184 12.13 -4.70 10.30
N TYR A 185 12.83 -5.82 10.29
CA TYR A 185 12.26 -7.12 10.68
C TYR A 185 11.72 -7.09 12.12
N ARG A 186 12.52 -6.61 13.08
CA ARG A 186 12.12 -6.51 14.49
C ARG A 186 10.95 -5.55 14.67
N TYR A 187 11.00 -4.42 14.00
CA TYR A 187 9.94 -3.43 14.06
C TYR A 187 8.62 -3.98 13.51
N PHE A 188 8.60 -4.53 12.31
CA PHE A 188 7.38 -5.11 11.73
C PHE A 188 6.82 -6.24 12.60
N LYS A 189 7.69 -7.06 13.16
CA LYS A 189 7.30 -8.11 14.09
C LYS A 189 6.70 -7.55 15.39
N SER A 190 7.25 -6.47 15.95
CA SER A 190 6.72 -5.83 17.17
C SER A 190 5.32 -5.24 16.98
N LEU A 191 4.96 -4.88 15.75
CA LEU A 191 3.62 -4.43 15.38
C LEU A 191 2.61 -5.56 15.21
N GLY A 192 3.06 -6.82 15.10
CA GLY A 192 2.21 -7.99 14.94
C GLY A 192 2.09 -8.52 13.51
N TYR A 193 2.92 -8.08 12.57
CA TYR A 193 2.96 -8.68 11.24
C TYR A 193 3.53 -10.11 11.28
N PRO A 194 2.89 -11.10 10.60
CA PRO A 194 3.25 -12.51 10.69
C PRO A 194 4.45 -12.86 9.79
N LEU A 195 5.62 -12.34 10.12
CA LEU A 195 6.83 -12.53 9.30
C LEU A 195 7.34 -13.97 9.28
N GLU A 196 6.89 -14.82 10.18
CA GLU A 196 7.23 -16.25 10.24
C GLU A 196 6.79 -16.99 8.97
N ILE A 197 5.76 -16.51 8.28
CA ILE A 197 5.29 -17.10 7.02
C ILE A 197 6.35 -17.09 5.92
N ILE A 198 7.32 -16.15 6.01
CA ILE A 198 8.42 -16.03 5.02
C ILE A 198 9.20 -17.35 4.90
N ALA A 199 9.34 -18.09 6.01
CA ALA A 199 10.03 -19.38 6.00
C ALA A 199 9.32 -20.45 5.14
N SER A 200 8.05 -20.28 4.81
CA SER A 200 7.26 -21.19 3.96
C SER A 200 7.26 -20.79 2.48
N PHE A 201 7.88 -19.67 2.13
CA PHE A 201 7.84 -19.18 0.76
C PHE A 201 8.68 -20.06 -0.19
N GLN A 202 8.10 -20.31 -1.35
CA GLN A 202 8.75 -20.99 -2.46
C GLN A 202 8.99 -19.97 -3.57
N PHE A 203 10.19 -19.96 -4.11
CA PHE A 203 10.59 -18.94 -5.08
C PHE A 203 9.79 -19.02 -6.38
N GLU A 204 9.69 -20.20 -6.97
CA GLU A 204 9.13 -20.39 -8.31
C GLU A 204 7.67 -19.91 -8.44
N PRO A 205 6.73 -20.28 -7.53
CA PRO A 205 5.35 -19.80 -7.60
C PRO A 205 5.24 -18.28 -7.43
N LEU A 206 6.02 -17.71 -6.52
CA LEU A 206 6.01 -16.26 -6.29
C LEU A 206 6.63 -15.50 -7.46
N TYR A 207 7.73 -15.98 -8.00
CA TYR A 207 8.37 -15.40 -9.18
C TYR A 207 7.46 -15.45 -10.42
N ALA A 208 6.79 -16.57 -10.65
CA ALA A 208 5.79 -16.66 -11.71
C ALA A 208 4.67 -15.61 -11.59
N LEU A 209 4.19 -15.38 -10.37
CA LEU A 209 3.19 -14.32 -10.11
C LEU A 209 3.76 -12.92 -10.32
N MET A 210 5.01 -12.67 -9.93
CA MET A 210 5.67 -11.39 -10.18
C MET A 210 5.82 -11.11 -11.67
N LEU A 211 6.13 -12.12 -12.50
CA LEU A 211 6.21 -12.00 -13.96
C LEU A 211 4.87 -11.60 -14.60
N HIS A 212 3.76 -11.95 -14.00
CA HIS A 212 2.41 -11.56 -14.46
C HIS A 212 1.96 -10.18 -13.98
N ASP A 213 2.77 -9.46 -13.20
CA ASP A 213 2.42 -8.09 -12.78
C ASP A 213 2.34 -7.18 -14.03
N LYS A 214 1.22 -6.47 -14.14
CA LYS A 214 0.94 -5.54 -15.25
C LYS A 214 1.96 -4.40 -15.42
N LYS A 215 2.86 -4.22 -14.47
CA LYS A 215 3.92 -3.20 -14.49
C LYS A 215 5.17 -3.67 -15.22
N ASN A 216 5.26 -4.97 -15.53
CA ASN A 216 6.40 -5.53 -16.22
C ASN A 216 6.39 -5.15 -17.71
N ASP A 217 7.56 -5.15 -18.28
CA ASP A 217 7.78 -5.05 -19.71
C ASP A 217 8.46 -6.34 -20.25
N ALA A 218 8.86 -6.31 -21.51
CA ALA A 218 9.52 -7.45 -22.14
C ALA A 218 10.86 -7.82 -21.47
N ASP A 219 11.44 -6.94 -20.67
CA ASP A 219 12.78 -7.09 -20.09
C ASP A 219 12.77 -7.75 -18.69
N GLY A 220 11.59 -7.96 -18.09
CA GLY A 220 11.45 -8.70 -16.83
C GLY A 220 10.63 -8.01 -15.75
N VAL A 221 10.90 -8.37 -14.47
CA VAL A 221 10.17 -7.86 -13.32
C VAL A 221 10.64 -6.45 -12.97
N ARG A 222 9.71 -5.49 -12.98
CA ARG A 222 9.95 -4.13 -12.50
C ARG A 222 9.65 -4.02 -11.01
N MET A 223 10.59 -3.49 -10.27
CA MET A 223 10.44 -3.19 -8.84
C MET A 223 10.90 -1.77 -8.53
N VAL A 224 10.31 -1.19 -7.49
CA VAL A 224 10.84 0.00 -6.81
C VAL A 224 11.93 -0.48 -5.86
N LEU A 225 13.13 0.04 -6.01
CA LEU A 225 14.29 -0.34 -5.17
C LEU A 225 14.94 0.91 -4.58
#